data_918e39913677dd1def0bbad6a1f0cab6
#
_entry.id   918e39913677dd1def0bbad6a1f0cab6
#
_cell.length_a   1.000
_cell.length_b   1.000
_cell.length_c   1.000
_cell.angle_alpha   90.00
_cell.angle_beta   90.00
_cell.angle_gamma   90.00
#
_symmetry.space_group_name_H-M   'P 1'
#
loop_
_entity.id
_entity.type
_entity.pdbx_description
1 polymer ?
#
loop_
_entity_poly.entity_id
_entity_poly.type
_entity_poly.pdbx_seq_one_letter_code
_entity_poly.pdbx_strand_id
1 'polypeptide(L)'
;MKNNAIVFDFSNLCQRCLHLTQVAAESENPSWDLMKFMIFDKMFEFVLEAGADLDGDCDVLLALDSHSGYWRRDIYPPYKADRAAKRSNSKIDYARAFQEFSELAGAIKEHLPWKVIEVQGCEADDIIYTVSKVYPGTVMIHSSDSDYIQLVDDRVRLFRANDGNWFRFPYRYKAGKGKTVALSKEEFLEVAIMTGQSGKDNVYNILTDTDWSGLRKPGFGIVAALKLLDSDDIKAELEARGCFGNYLRNKKLIDMTELPEEEFAKISEALNSCDTANDVHGFLEYYSWPSMMSGQKREEVLFGIAGVCGLEGPSLLEEPENETKSDEWEKFDDFGDFTLEA
;
A
#
# COMPACT_ATOMS: atom_id res chain seq x y z
N MET A 1 12.50 1.32 -18.19
CA MET A 1 11.83 0.40 -17.24
C MET A 1 12.45 -0.98 -17.36
N LYS A 2 12.62 -1.65 -16.24
CA LYS A 2 13.00 -3.07 -16.18
C LYS A 2 11.85 -4.00 -16.55
N ASN A 3 12.12 -5.31 -16.59
CA ASN A 3 11.07 -6.27 -16.92
C ASN A 3 10.10 -6.49 -15.76
N ASN A 4 10.60 -6.53 -14.53
CA ASN A 4 9.84 -6.81 -13.32
C ASN A 4 9.72 -5.55 -12.43
N ALA A 5 8.80 -5.58 -11.46
CA ALA A 5 8.61 -4.50 -10.50
C ALA A 5 8.34 -5.02 -9.08
N ILE A 6 8.93 -4.35 -8.09
CA ILE A 6 8.52 -4.39 -6.69
C ILE A 6 7.88 -3.04 -6.38
N VAL A 7 6.63 -3.01 -5.92
CA VAL A 7 5.93 -1.76 -5.65
C VAL A 7 5.36 -1.73 -4.25
N PHE A 8 5.65 -0.64 -3.54
CA PHE A 8 5.14 -0.36 -2.20
C PHE A 8 3.96 0.61 -2.27
N ASP A 9 2.87 0.26 -1.60
CA ASP A 9 1.88 1.23 -1.15
C ASP A 9 2.50 2.00 0.02
N PHE A 10 3.15 3.12 -0.32
CA PHE A 10 3.99 3.83 0.64
C PHE A 10 3.18 4.42 1.79
N SER A 11 2.02 4.99 1.49
CA SER A 11 1.14 5.55 2.52
C SER A 11 0.66 4.49 3.51
N ASN A 12 0.30 3.29 3.03
CA ASN A 12 -0.12 2.17 3.86
C ASN A 12 1.00 1.71 4.79
N LEU A 13 2.21 1.53 4.25
CA LEU A 13 3.38 1.14 5.03
C LEU A 13 3.72 2.18 6.11
N CYS A 14 3.77 3.47 5.74
CA CYS A 14 4.04 4.57 6.66
C CYS A 14 3.03 4.63 7.82
N GLN A 15 1.73 4.52 7.51
CA GLN A 15 0.69 4.51 8.54
C GLN A 15 0.85 3.33 9.51
N ARG A 16 1.20 2.16 9.01
CA ARG A 16 1.43 0.99 9.85
C ARG A 16 2.61 1.19 10.79
N CYS A 17 3.76 1.65 10.29
CA CYS A 17 4.93 1.93 11.11
C CYS A 17 4.65 3.04 12.14
N LEU A 18 3.91 4.08 11.76
CA LEU A 18 3.46 5.12 12.67
C LEU A 18 2.66 4.55 13.85
N HIS A 19 1.68 3.69 13.58
CA HIS A 19 0.88 3.08 14.65
C HIS A 19 1.71 2.14 15.52
N LEU A 20 2.62 1.35 14.95
CA LEU A 20 3.49 0.45 15.70
C LEU A 20 4.43 1.22 16.64
N THR A 21 5.08 2.28 16.16
CA THR A 21 5.99 3.09 16.98
C THR A 21 5.28 3.84 18.10
N GLN A 22 4.04 4.25 17.90
CA GLN A 22 3.26 4.92 18.95
C GLN A 22 2.79 3.97 20.04
N VAL A 23 2.35 2.76 19.65
CA VAL A 23 1.95 1.73 20.63
C VAL A 23 3.16 1.26 21.46
N ALA A 24 4.33 1.12 20.83
CA ALA A 24 5.54 0.68 21.53
C ALA A 24 6.11 1.76 22.48
N ALA A 25 5.89 3.04 22.20
CA ALA A 25 6.58 4.11 22.92
C ALA A 25 5.96 4.41 24.29
N GLU A 26 4.68 4.06 24.59
CA GLU A 26 3.93 4.55 25.75
C GLU A 26 4.14 6.07 26.03
N SER A 27 4.78 6.79 25.10
CA SER A 27 5.23 8.16 25.21
C SER A 27 4.40 9.08 24.32
N GLU A 28 4.18 10.30 24.78
CA GLU A 28 3.49 11.33 24.01
C GLU A 28 4.29 11.79 22.77
N ASN A 29 5.58 11.42 22.67
CA ASN A 29 6.45 11.78 21.54
C ASN A 29 7.07 10.51 20.92
N PRO A 30 6.58 10.07 19.75
CA PRO A 30 7.21 9.00 18.98
C PRO A 30 8.61 9.44 18.52
N SER A 31 9.56 8.50 18.47
CA SER A 31 10.83 8.75 17.79
C SER A 31 10.57 8.72 16.28
N TRP A 32 10.58 9.90 15.65
CA TRP A 32 10.38 10.03 14.21
C TRP A 32 11.49 9.35 13.40
N ASP A 33 12.72 9.40 13.89
CA ASP A 33 13.86 8.73 13.25
C ASP A 33 13.73 7.22 13.32
N LEU A 34 13.32 6.66 14.47
CA LEU A 34 13.03 5.24 14.59
C LEU A 34 11.90 4.82 13.63
N MET A 35 10.85 5.63 13.51
CA MET A 35 9.76 5.35 12.58
C MET A 35 10.25 5.32 11.13
N LYS A 36 11.03 6.33 10.72
CA LYS A 36 11.62 6.37 9.36
C LYS A 36 12.54 5.18 9.11
N PHE A 37 13.38 4.85 10.09
CA PHE A 37 14.23 3.67 10.03
C PHE A 37 13.41 2.39 9.86
N MET A 38 12.36 2.19 10.64
CA MET A 38 11.49 1.01 10.53
C MET A 38 10.78 0.93 9.17
N ILE A 39 10.34 2.06 8.61
CA ILE A 39 9.74 2.09 7.28
C ILE A 39 10.76 1.62 6.24
N PHE A 40 11.96 2.18 6.28
CA PHE A 40 13.04 1.83 5.35
C PHE A 40 13.48 0.38 5.51
N ASP A 41 13.72 -0.07 6.74
CA ASP A 41 14.16 -1.44 7.02
C ASP A 41 13.17 -2.49 6.50
N LYS A 42 11.88 -2.27 6.72
CA LYS A 42 10.84 -3.17 6.16
C LYS A 42 10.78 -3.15 4.63
N MET A 43 10.98 -2.01 4.00
CA MET A 43 11.06 -1.95 2.54
C MET A 43 12.31 -2.70 2.06
N PHE A 44 13.44 -2.47 2.72
CA PHE A 44 14.71 -3.07 2.36
C PHE A 44 14.68 -4.60 2.53
N GLU A 45 14.21 -5.11 3.66
CA GLU A 45 14.03 -6.54 3.88
C GLU A 45 13.17 -7.18 2.80
N PHE A 46 12.04 -6.55 2.47
CA PHE A 46 11.16 -7.04 1.42
C PHE A 46 11.82 -7.00 0.04
N VAL A 47 12.57 -5.94 -0.27
CA VAL A 47 13.30 -5.82 -1.55
C VAL A 47 14.34 -6.92 -1.69
N LEU A 48 15.07 -7.26 -0.62
CA LEU A 48 16.05 -8.35 -0.64
C LEU A 48 15.38 -9.71 -0.87
N GLU A 49 14.33 -10.01 -0.11
CA GLU A 49 13.61 -11.27 -0.21
C GLU A 49 12.94 -11.43 -1.59
N ALA A 50 12.16 -10.43 -1.99
CA ALA A 50 11.42 -10.45 -3.24
C ALA A 50 12.32 -10.32 -4.48
N GLY A 51 13.38 -9.52 -4.38
CA GLY A 51 14.33 -9.29 -5.47
C GLY A 51 15.16 -10.51 -5.83
N ALA A 52 15.45 -11.38 -4.88
CA ALA A 52 16.12 -12.65 -5.14
C ALA A 52 15.33 -13.55 -6.10
N ASP A 53 14.00 -13.50 -6.06
CA ASP A 53 13.12 -14.23 -6.99
C ASP A 53 13.10 -13.61 -8.41
N LEU A 54 13.67 -12.42 -8.62
CA LEU A 54 13.58 -11.63 -9.87
C LEU A 54 14.94 -11.46 -10.57
N ASP A 55 15.97 -12.19 -10.13
CA ASP A 55 17.32 -12.20 -10.72
C ASP A 55 17.95 -10.79 -10.91
N GLY A 56 17.59 -9.83 -10.05
CA GLY A 56 18.10 -8.45 -10.11
C GLY A 56 17.55 -7.60 -11.26
N ASP A 57 16.62 -8.11 -12.09
CA ASP A 57 15.98 -7.34 -13.16
C ASP A 57 14.61 -6.78 -12.75
N CYS A 58 14.60 -5.96 -11.72
CA CYS A 58 13.37 -5.29 -11.28
C CYS A 58 13.59 -3.82 -10.96
N ASP A 59 12.57 -2.99 -11.25
CA ASP A 59 12.45 -1.66 -10.69
C ASP A 59 11.81 -1.75 -9.31
N VAL A 60 12.29 -0.95 -8.36
CA VAL A 60 11.66 -0.76 -7.04
C VAL A 60 10.90 0.57 -7.07
N LEU A 61 9.63 0.55 -6.69
CA LEU A 61 8.74 1.70 -6.80
C LEU A 61 8.03 2.01 -5.48
N LEU A 62 7.93 3.29 -5.16
CA LEU A 62 7.06 3.81 -4.10
C LEU A 62 5.88 4.51 -4.77
N ALA A 63 4.68 4.01 -4.55
CA ALA A 63 3.44 4.66 -4.98
C ALA A 63 2.92 5.55 -3.86
N LEU A 64 2.79 6.85 -4.14
CA LEU A 64 2.36 7.86 -3.19
C LEU A 64 0.97 8.39 -3.56
N ASP A 65 0.14 8.61 -2.55
CA ASP A 65 -1.12 9.32 -2.73
C ASP A 65 -0.86 10.79 -3.06
N SER A 66 -1.60 11.33 -4.03
CA SER A 66 -1.54 12.75 -4.37
C SER A 66 -1.94 13.63 -3.17
N HIS A 67 -1.23 14.74 -3.00
CA HIS A 67 -1.59 15.79 -2.04
C HIS A 67 -2.81 16.62 -2.50
N SER A 68 -3.17 16.58 -3.79
CA SER A 68 -4.36 17.19 -4.35
C SER A 68 -5.58 16.26 -4.29
N GLY A 69 -6.75 16.77 -4.66
CA GLY A 69 -7.96 15.94 -4.73
C GLY A 69 -7.82 14.75 -5.67
N TYR A 70 -8.69 13.78 -5.51
CA TYR A 70 -8.71 12.55 -6.33
C TYR A 70 -9.83 12.60 -7.35
N TRP A 71 -9.63 12.04 -8.55
CA TRP A 71 -10.64 11.95 -9.60
C TRP A 71 -11.93 11.24 -9.13
N ARG A 72 -11.82 10.32 -8.17
CA ARG A 72 -12.99 9.64 -7.56
C ARG A 72 -13.93 10.61 -6.83
N ARG A 73 -13.41 11.72 -6.29
CA ARG A 73 -14.25 12.76 -5.66
C ARG A 73 -15.09 13.56 -6.64
N ASP A 74 -14.66 13.66 -7.89
CA ASP A 74 -15.46 14.30 -8.93
C ASP A 74 -16.68 13.45 -9.28
N ILE A 75 -16.56 12.11 -9.18
CA ILE A 75 -17.67 11.17 -9.34
C ILE A 75 -18.53 11.11 -8.08
N TYR A 76 -17.92 11.12 -6.90
CA TYR A 76 -18.56 10.91 -5.62
C TYR A 76 -17.94 11.78 -4.53
N PRO A 77 -18.42 13.03 -4.32
CA PRO A 77 -17.82 13.96 -3.37
C PRO A 77 -17.64 13.43 -1.93
N PRO A 78 -18.51 12.52 -1.40
CA PRO A 78 -18.29 11.95 -0.07
C PRO A 78 -17.13 10.95 0.04
N TYR A 79 -16.51 10.57 -1.07
CA TYR A 79 -15.39 9.64 -1.09
C TYR A 79 -14.25 10.09 -0.16
N LYS A 80 -13.92 9.28 0.85
CA LYS A 80 -12.88 9.55 1.87
C LYS A 80 -13.04 10.89 2.62
N ALA A 81 -14.23 11.51 2.61
CA ALA A 81 -14.43 12.86 3.16
C ALA A 81 -14.27 12.94 4.68
N ASP A 82 -14.55 11.85 5.41
CA ASP A 82 -14.46 11.78 6.86
C ASP A 82 -13.04 11.55 7.41
N ARG A 83 -12.07 11.20 6.54
CA ARG A 83 -10.69 10.91 6.96
C ARG A 83 -10.02 12.09 7.67
N ALA A 84 -10.25 13.34 7.20
CA ALA A 84 -9.72 14.54 7.85
C ALA A 84 -10.26 14.70 9.26
N ALA A 85 -11.58 14.53 9.46
CA ALA A 85 -12.21 14.62 10.77
C ALA A 85 -11.76 13.51 11.73
N LYS A 86 -11.58 12.26 11.22
CA LYS A 86 -11.04 11.15 12.02
C LYS A 86 -9.61 11.45 12.49
N ARG A 87 -8.77 12.01 11.63
CA ARG A 87 -7.39 12.39 11.96
C ARG A 87 -7.33 13.52 12.98
N SER A 88 -8.16 14.56 12.85
CA SER A 88 -8.19 15.68 13.80
C SER A 88 -8.64 15.27 15.22
N ASN A 89 -9.39 14.18 15.35
CA ASN A 89 -9.80 13.62 16.64
C ASN A 89 -8.80 12.59 17.22
N SER A 90 -7.72 12.31 16.51
CA SER A 90 -6.67 11.41 16.96
C SER A 90 -5.67 12.11 17.88
N LYS A 91 -5.00 11.36 18.77
CA LYS A 91 -3.88 11.87 19.56
C LYS A 91 -2.57 11.95 18.74
N ILE A 92 -2.57 11.39 17.53
CA ILE A 92 -1.43 11.37 16.63
C ILE A 92 -1.28 12.73 15.97
N ASP A 93 -0.08 13.30 15.97
CA ASP A 93 0.27 14.48 15.16
C ASP A 93 0.44 14.06 13.69
N TYR A 94 -0.70 13.95 12.99
CA TYR A 94 -0.69 13.58 11.58
C TYR A 94 -0.03 14.62 10.68
N ALA A 95 -0.03 15.91 11.07
CA ALA A 95 0.65 16.94 10.29
C ALA A 95 2.16 16.68 10.27
N ARG A 96 2.73 16.42 11.46
CA ARG A 96 4.14 16.04 11.58
C ARG A 96 4.43 14.71 10.91
N ALA A 97 3.59 13.71 11.10
CA ALA A 97 3.76 12.39 10.47
C ALA A 97 3.85 12.49 8.94
N PHE A 98 2.96 13.24 8.30
CA PHE A 98 3.01 13.43 6.85
C PHE A 98 4.25 14.19 6.37
N GLN A 99 4.75 15.15 7.17
CA GLN A 99 6.01 15.82 6.89
C GLN A 99 7.17 14.80 6.89
N GLU A 100 7.26 13.96 7.93
CA GLU A 100 8.30 12.93 8.04
C GLU A 100 8.23 11.89 6.90
N PHE A 101 7.00 11.52 6.48
CA PHE A 101 6.83 10.62 5.32
C PHE A 101 7.32 11.27 4.03
N SER A 102 6.99 12.56 3.81
CA SER A 102 7.43 13.29 2.64
C SER A 102 8.96 13.49 2.61
N GLU A 103 9.57 13.75 3.77
CA GLU A 103 11.03 13.84 3.91
C GLU A 103 11.69 12.51 3.55
N LEU A 104 11.18 11.38 4.06
CA LEU A 104 11.71 10.06 3.73
C LEU A 104 11.57 9.74 2.24
N ALA A 105 10.40 9.99 1.65
CA ALA A 105 10.16 9.77 0.23
C ALA A 105 11.09 10.65 -0.64
N GLY A 106 11.31 11.92 -0.22
CA GLY A 106 12.23 12.85 -0.87
C GLY A 106 13.67 12.34 -0.85
N ALA A 107 14.16 11.90 0.30
CA ALA A 107 15.50 11.35 0.43
C ALA A 107 15.69 10.04 -0.36
N ILE A 108 14.68 9.16 -0.38
CA ILE A 108 14.70 7.96 -1.23
C ILE A 108 14.84 8.36 -2.70
N LYS A 109 14.07 9.33 -3.17
CA LYS A 109 14.11 9.83 -4.55
C LYS A 109 15.48 10.46 -4.91
N GLU A 110 16.09 11.16 -3.97
CA GLU A 110 17.34 11.88 -4.17
C GLU A 110 18.56 10.95 -4.18
N HIS A 111 18.53 9.87 -3.41
CA HIS A 111 19.70 9.04 -3.16
C HIS A 111 19.60 7.61 -3.69
N LEU A 112 18.40 7.02 -3.73
CA LEU A 112 18.24 5.59 -4.05
C LEU A 112 17.87 5.35 -5.51
N PRO A 113 18.24 4.17 -6.07
CA PRO A 113 17.86 3.77 -7.42
C PRO A 113 16.38 3.30 -7.46
N TRP A 114 15.53 3.90 -6.65
CA TRP A 114 14.11 3.58 -6.53
C TRP A 114 13.24 4.68 -7.11
N LYS A 115 12.20 4.30 -7.81
CA LYS A 115 11.26 5.24 -8.40
C LYS A 115 10.24 5.69 -7.36
N VAL A 116 10.14 6.98 -7.13
CA VAL A 116 9.12 7.58 -6.26
C VAL A 116 8.10 8.26 -7.15
N ILE A 117 6.89 7.72 -7.18
CA ILE A 117 5.83 8.14 -8.09
C ILE A 117 4.68 8.75 -7.30
N GLU A 118 4.41 10.02 -7.59
CA GLU A 118 3.22 10.76 -7.18
C GLU A 118 2.65 11.44 -8.42
N VAL A 119 1.36 11.26 -8.69
CA VAL A 119 0.67 11.89 -9.83
C VAL A 119 -0.53 12.67 -9.33
N GLN A 120 -0.59 13.94 -9.70
CA GLN A 120 -1.67 14.83 -9.27
C GLN A 120 -3.04 14.25 -9.63
N GLY A 121 -3.94 14.19 -8.67
CA GLY A 121 -5.30 13.67 -8.85
C GLY A 121 -5.43 12.14 -8.73
N CYS A 122 -4.32 11.41 -8.62
CA CYS A 122 -4.30 9.96 -8.51
C CYS A 122 -3.98 9.49 -7.08
N GLU A 123 -4.43 8.30 -6.76
CA GLU A 123 -4.11 7.60 -5.52
C GLU A 123 -2.99 6.57 -5.75
N ALA A 124 -2.35 6.10 -4.70
CA ALA A 124 -1.38 5.00 -4.77
C ALA A 124 -1.98 3.76 -5.48
N ASP A 125 -3.27 3.51 -5.27
CA ASP A 125 -4.02 2.41 -5.91
C ASP A 125 -4.00 2.51 -7.44
N ASP A 126 -4.16 3.74 -7.99
CA ASP A 126 -4.14 4.01 -9.43
C ASP A 126 -2.74 3.76 -10.01
N ILE A 127 -1.70 4.17 -9.27
CA ILE A 127 -0.31 3.96 -9.65
C ILE A 127 0.02 2.46 -9.66
N ILE A 128 -0.34 1.72 -8.61
CA ILE A 128 -0.08 0.28 -8.49
C ILE A 128 -0.84 -0.50 -9.56
N TYR A 129 -2.10 -0.12 -9.84
CA TYR A 129 -2.85 -0.69 -10.96
C TYR A 129 -2.11 -0.48 -12.28
N THR A 130 -1.67 0.75 -12.58
CA THR A 130 -0.94 1.07 -13.81
C THR A 130 0.37 0.27 -13.90
N VAL A 131 1.15 0.19 -12.81
CA VAL A 131 2.36 -0.65 -12.74
C VAL A 131 2.03 -2.09 -13.09
N SER A 132 0.94 -2.64 -12.57
CA SER A 132 0.51 -4.01 -12.88
C SER A 132 0.21 -4.25 -14.37
N LYS A 133 -0.08 -3.20 -15.14
CA LYS A 133 -0.40 -3.28 -16.58
C LYS A 133 0.80 -3.00 -17.47
N VAL A 134 1.68 -2.07 -17.08
CA VAL A 134 2.78 -1.62 -17.95
C VAL A 134 4.05 -2.47 -17.82
N TYR A 135 4.29 -3.10 -16.66
CA TYR A 135 5.42 -4.01 -16.49
C TYR A 135 5.08 -5.40 -17.07
N PRO A 136 5.87 -5.90 -18.02
CA PRO A 136 5.54 -7.15 -18.72
C PRO A 136 5.82 -8.42 -17.90
N GLY A 137 6.76 -8.36 -16.96
CA GLY A 137 7.16 -9.46 -16.10
C GLY A 137 6.37 -9.57 -14.80
N THR A 138 7.00 -10.05 -13.76
CA THR A 138 6.39 -10.20 -12.44
C THR A 138 6.27 -8.85 -11.73
N VAL A 139 5.12 -8.58 -11.14
CA VAL A 139 4.88 -7.42 -10.27
C VAL A 139 4.58 -7.89 -8.86
N MET A 140 5.39 -7.48 -7.90
CA MET A 140 5.24 -7.81 -6.48
C MET A 140 4.76 -6.58 -5.71
N ILE A 141 3.54 -6.63 -5.20
CA ILE A 141 2.91 -5.56 -4.43
C ILE A 141 3.11 -5.82 -2.94
N HIS A 142 3.62 -4.83 -2.21
CA HIS A 142 3.68 -4.86 -0.75
C HIS A 142 2.63 -3.91 -0.16
N SER A 143 1.55 -4.45 0.39
CA SER A 143 0.51 -3.67 1.08
C SER A 143 -0.31 -4.55 2.02
N SER A 144 -0.94 -3.94 3.03
CA SER A 144 -1.98 -4.57 3.84
C SER A 144 -3.38 -4.36 3.27
N ASP A 145 -3.53 -3.54 2.21
CA ASP A 145 -4.83 -3.24 1.63
C ASP A 145 -5.38 -4.42 0.83
N SER A 146 -6.60 -4.82 1.18
CA SER A 146 -7.29 -5.91 0.49
C SER A 146 -7.76 -5.55 -0.92
N ASP A 147 -7.80 -4.26 -1.28
CA ASP A 147 -8.28 -3.84 -2.58
C ASP A 147 -7.36 -4.33 -3.71
N TYR A 148 -6.05 -4.52 -3.42
CA TYR A 148 -5.11 -5.11 -4.38
C TYR A 148 -5.32 -6.60 -4.68
N ILE A 149 -6.18 -7.30 -3.91
CA ILE A 149 -6.55 -8.69 -4.20
C ILE A 149 -7.13 -8.82 -5.62
N GLN A 150 -7.85 -7.79 -6.08
CA GLN A 150 -8.40 -7.76 -7.44
C GLN A 150 -7.33 -7.73 -8.55
N LEU A 151 -6.07 -7.40 -8.24
CA LEU A 151 -4.98 -7.37 -9.20
C LEU A 151 -4.24 -8.71 -9.31
N VAL A 152 -4.34 -9.57 -8.28
CA VAL A 152 -3.56 -10.82 -8.21
C VAL A 152 -3.90 -11.77 -9.34
N ASP A 153 -2.86 -12.23 -10.02
CA ASP A 153 -2.90 -13.25 -11.08
C ASP A 153 -1.57 -14.04 -11.11
N ASP A 154 -1.27 -14.72 -12.20
CA ASP A 154 -0.02 -15.50 -12.35
C ASP A 154 1.23 -14.60 -12.35
N ARG A 155 1.10 -13.33 -12.72
CA ARG A 155 2.17 -12.35 -12.84
C ARG A 155 2.19 -11.35 -11.67
N VAL A 156 1.04 -10.97 -11.16
CA VAL A 156 0.88 -10.00 -10.09
C VAL A 156 0.70 -10.70 -8.75
N ARG A 157 1.65 -10.51 -7.85
CA ARG A 157 1.69 -11.14 -6.53
C ARG A 157 1.50 -10.07 -5.45
N LEU A 158 0.68 -10.35 -4.45
CA LEU A 158 0.43 -9.46 -3.31
C LEU A 158 1.04 -10.06 -2.03
N PHE A 159 2.00 -9.37 -1.43
CA PHE A 159 2.45 -9.63 -0.07
C PHE A 159 1.60 -8.83 0.91
N ARG A 160 0.88 -9.55 1.75
CA ARG A 160 0.02 -8.94 2.76
C ARG A 160 0.84 -8.59 4.00
N ALA A 161 1.20 -7.33 4.11
CA ALA A 161 2.07 -6.84 5.17
C ALA A 161 1.48 -7.01 6.59
N ASN A 162 0.15 -7.21 6.74
CA ASN A 162 -0.51 -7.41 8.04
C ASN A 162 -0.35 -8.82 8.62
N ASP A 163 -0.18 -9.83 7.78
CA ASP A 163 0.00 -11.23 8.20
C ASP A 163 1.33 -11.85 7.73
N GLY A 164 2.18 -11.06 7.06
CA GLY A 164 3.50 -11.48 6.59
C GLY A 164 3.46 -12.58 5.52
N ASN A 165 2.37 -12.72 4.76
CA ASN A 165 2.18 -13.81 3.83
C ASN A 165 1.84 -13.35 2.42
N TRP A 166 2.27 -14.13 1.44
CA TRP A 166 1.83 -13.99 0.06
C TRP A 166 0.36 -14.39 -0.08
N PHE A 167 -0.44 -13.49 -0.62
CA PHE A 167 -1.85 -13.79 -0.87
C PHE A 167 -2.00 -14.85 -1.98
N ARG A 168 -2.98 -15.74 -1.80
CA ARG A 168 -3.39 -16.76 -2.78
C ARG A 168 -4.90 -16.95 -2.77
N PHE A 169 -5.50 -17.07 -3.94
CA PHE A 169 -6.90 -17.48 -4.06
C PHE A 169 -7.11 -18.93 -3.63
N PRO A 170 -8.32 -19.30 -3.14
CA PRO A 170 -9.48 -18.44 -2.97
C PRO A 170 -9.38 -17.51 -1.75
N TYR A 171 -9.96 -16.33 -1.85
CA TYR A 171 -10.09 -15.43 -0.70
C TYR A 171 -11.09 -16.01 0.31
N ARG A 172 -10.66 -16.14 1.55
CA ARG A 172 -11.49 -16.73 2.62
C ARG A 172 -12.12 -15.64 3.47
N TYR A 173 -13.43 -15.43 3.25
CA TYR A 173 -14.21 -14.43 3.98
C TYR A 173 -14.96 -15.05 5.15
N LYS A 174 -14.87 -14.46 6.36
CA LYS A 174 -15.64 -14.87 7.54
C LYS A 174 -17.06 -14.28 7.47
N ALA A 175 -18.02 -15.05 7.04
CA ALA A 175 -19.42 -14.61 6.83
C ALA A 175 -20.28 -14.56 8.10
N GLY A 176 -19.71 -14.56 9.29
CA GLY A 176 -20.39 -14.63 10.58
C GLY A 176 -20.88 -16.03 10.94
N LYS A 177 -21.29 -16.23 12.20
CA LYS A 177 -21.73 -17.55 12.76
C LYS A 177 -20.80 -18.72 12.44
N GLY A 178 -19.49 -18.48 12.35
CA GLY A 178 -18.48 -19.49 12.06
C GLY A 178 -18.43 -19.98 10.61
N LYS A 179 -19.20 -19.41 9.69
CA LYS A 179 -19.14 -19.76 8.27
C LYS A 179 -18.01 -19.00 7.58
N THR A 180 -17.19 -19.74 6.83
CA THR A 180 -16.20 -19.17 5.92
C THR A 180 -16.68 -19.42 4.50
N VAL A 181 -16.63 -18.37 3.65
CA VAL A 181 -16.92 -18.45 2.22
C VAL A 181 -15.61 -18.27 1.47
N ALA A 182 -15.36 -19.14 0.50
CA ALA A 182 -14.23 -19.02 -0.40
C ALA A 182 -14.69 -18.28 -1.66
N LEU A 183 -14.02 -17.18 -2.03
CA LEU A 183 -14.37 -16.35 -3.17
C LEU A 183 -13.29 -16.47 -4.24
N SER A 184 -13.70 -16.57 -5.51
CA SER A 184 -12.83 -16.33 -6.66
C SER A 184 -12.45 -14.83 -6.74
N LYS A 185 -11.61 -14.48 -7.68
CA LYS A 185 -11.21 -13.10 -7.94
C LYS A 185 -12.43 -12.23 -8.34
N GLU A 186 -13.21 -12.75 -9.25
CA GLU A 186 -14.41 -12.10 -9.79
C GLU A 186 -15.47 -11.94 -8.69
N GLU A 187 -15.75 -12.99 -7.93
CA GLU A 187 -16.69 -12.93 -6.81
C GLU A 187 -16.23 -11.95 -5.73
N PHE A 188 -14.92 -11.91 -5.44
CA PHE A 188 -14.36 -10.96 -4.48
C PHE A 188 -14.65 -9.50 -4.91
N LEU A 189 -14.37 -9.15 -6.17
CA LEU A 189 -14.59 -7.81 -6.69
C LEU A 189 -16.08 -7.46 -6.70
N GLU A 190 -16.92 -8.33 -7.21
CA GLU A 190 -18.38 -8.10 -7.26
C GLU A 190 -18.97 -7.94 -5.87
N VAL A 191 -18.55 -8.77 -4.91
CA VAL A 191 -18.98 -8.63 -3.51
C VAL A 191 -18.54 -7.28 -2.94
N ALA A 192 -17.30 -6.84 -3.19
CA ALA A 192 -16.80 -5.53 -2.74
C ALA A 192 -17.62 -4.38 -3.34
N ILE A 193 -17.94 -4.41 -4.64
CA ILE A 193 -18.78 -3.42 -5.31
C ILE A 193 -20.17 -3.35 -4.68
N MET A 194 -20.80 -4.51 -4.46
CA MET A 194 -22.17 -4.58 -3.92
C MET A 194 -22.25 -4.19 -2.45
N THR A 195 -21.28 -4.60 -1.63
CA THR A 195 -21.27 -4.33 -0.19
C THR A 195 -20.74 -2.94 0.14
N GLY A 196 -19.94 -2.35 -0.76
CA GLY A 196 -19.25 -1.10 -0.55
C GLY A 196 -18.16 -1.16 0.52
N GLN A 197 -17.59 0.00 0.83
CA GLN A 197 -16.48 0.21 1.77
C GLN A 197 -16.81 1.37 2.72
N SER A 198 -17.97 1.33 3.37
CA SER A 198 -18.50 2.46 4.14
C SER A 198 -17.61 2.88 5.32
N GLY A 199 -16.90 1.97 5.95
CA GLY A 199 -15.99 2.24 7.07
C GLY A 199 -14.66 2.86 6.63
N LYS A 200 -14.19 2.48 5.44
CA LYS A 200 -12.88 2.88 4.89
C LYS A 200 -12.98 4.15 4.04
N ASP A 201 -13.90 4.16 3.07
CA ASP A 201 -13.91 5.17 2.00
C ASP A 201 -15.26 5.90 1.83
N ASN A 202 -16.20 5.71 2.74
CA ASN A 202 -17.57 6.23 2.68
C ASN A 202 -18.38 5.72 1.47
N VAL A 203 -17.94 4.66 0.80
CA VAL A 203 -18.68 4.02 -0.28
C VAL A 203 -19.70 3.07 0.34
N TYR A 204 -20.98 3.46 0.34
CA TYR A 204 -22.04 2.64 0.92
C TYR A 204 -22.41 1.47 0.02
N ASN A 205 -23.08 0.45 0.63
CA ASN A 205 -23.60 -0.67 -0.16
C ASN A 205 -24.65 -0.20 -1.18
N ILE A 206 -24.94 -1.05 -2.14
CA ILE A 206 -25.83 -0.71 -3.28
C ILE A 206 -27.26 -0.33 -2.89
N LEU A 207 -27.76 -0.69 -1.70
CA LEU A 207 -29.09 -0.33 -1.23
C LEU A 207 -29.13 1.01 -0.47
N THR A 208 -27.97 1.63 -0.23
CA THR A 208 -27.88 2.85 0.59
C THR A 208 -27.30 3.96 -0.25
N ASP A 209 -28.01 5.08 -0.31
CA ASP A 209 -27.50 6.32 -0.91
C ASP A 209 -26.89 7.25 0.13
N THR A 210 -26.13 8.26 -0.33
CA THR A 210 -25.45 9.24 0.55
C THR A 210 -26.42 10.14 1.31
N ASP A 211 -27.55 10.41 0.71
CA ASP A 211 -28.61 11.24 1.27
C ASP A 211 -29.62 10.47 2.13
N TRP A 212 -29.28 9.21 2.48
CA TRP A 212 -30.13 8.38 3.34
C TRP A 212 -30.43 9.07 4.66
N SER A 213 -31.68 9.50 4.82
CA SER A 213 -32.18 10.18 6.04
C SER A 213 -32.93 9.25 7.00
N GLY A 214 -33.04 7.94 6.69
CA GLY A 214 -33.73 6.98 7.53
C GLY A 214 -32.96 6.64 8.81
N LEU A 215 -33.71 6.18 9.84
CA LEU A 215 -33.14 5.82 11.15
C LEU A 215 -32.13 4.66 11.10
N ARG A 216 -32.22 3.79 10.10
CA ARG A 216 -31.33 2.64 9.92
C ARG A 216 -31.01 2.42 8.44
N LYS A 217 -29.72 2.49 8.09
CA LYS A 217 -29.26 2.18 6.73
C LYS A 217 -29.60 0.73 6.36
N PRO A 218 -30.15 0.46 5.16
CA PRO A 218 -30.35 -0.90 4.67
C PRO A 218 -29.02 -1.66 4.66
N GLY A 219 -29.01 -2.85 5.24
CA GLY A 219 -27.83 -3.71 5.20
C GLY A 219 -27.81 -4.53 3.90
N PHE A 220 -26.67 -4.54 3.23
CA PHE A 220 -26.40 -5.45 2.12
C PHE A 220 -25.01 -6.05 2.32
N GLY A 221 -24.99 -7.23 2.90
CA GLY A 221 -23.74 -7.92 3.21
C GLY A 221 -23.43 -9.06 2.22
N ILE A 222 -22.29 -9.71 2.42
CA ILE A 222 -21.76 -10.77 1.54
C ILE A 222 -22.75 -11.86 1.19
N VAL A 223 -23.59 -12.31 2.14
CA VAL A 223 -24.58 -13.36 1.86
C VAL A 223 -25.63 -12.91 0.86
N ALA A 224 -26.02 -11.62 0.92
CA ALA A 224 -26.95 -11.04 -0.06
C ALA A 224 -26.28 -10.84 -1.41
N ALA A 225 -25.01 -10.42 -1.42
CA ALA A 225 -24.22 -10.27 -2.64
C ALA A 225 -24.04 -11.61 -3.36
N LEU A 226 -23.64 -12.66 -2.66
CA LEU A 226 -23.49 -14.01 -3.22
C LEU A 226 -24.78 -14.56 -3.80
N LYS A 227 -25.92 -14.36 -3.10
CA LYS A 227 -27.22 -14.77 -3.65
C LYS A 227 -27.60 -14.01 -4.93
N LEU A 228 -27.13 -12.78 -5.07
CA LEU A 228 -27.36 -12.00 -6.27
C LEU A 228 -26.45 -12.47 -7.41
N LEU A 229 -25.21 -12.89 -7.09
CA LEU A 229 -24.29 -13.48 -8.07
C LEU A 229 -24.77 -14.84 -8.62
N ASP A 230 -25.58 -15.56 -7.87
CA ASP A 230 -26.22 -16.82 -8.32
C ASP A 230 -27.38 -16.57 -9.31
N SER A 231 -27.75 -15.30 -9.60
CA SER A 231 -28.83 -14.96 -10.52
C SER A 231 -28.39 -15.06 -11.98
N ASP A 232 -29.27 -15.52 -12.85
CA ASP A 232 -29.03 -15.60 -14.30
C ASP A 232 -28.92 -14.20 -14.95
N ASP A 233 -29.53 -13.17 -14.33
CA ASP A 233 -29.48 -11.76 -14.81
C ASP A 233 -29.34 -10.79 -13.65
N ILE A 234 -28.08 -10.59 -13.23
CA ILE A 234 -27.73 -9.67 -12.14
C ILE A 234 -28.22 -8.24 -12.42
N LYS A 235 -28.12 -7.78 -13.68
CA LYS A 235 -28.53 -6.43 -14.06
C LYS A 235 -30.04 -6.24 -13.85
N ALA A 236 -30.85 -7.14 -14.35
CA ALA A 236 -32.31 -7.08 -14.16
C ALA A 236 -32.71 -7.09 -12.69
N GLU A 237 -32.04 -7.91 -11.86
CA GLU A 237 -32.25 -7.93 -10.42
C GLU A 237 -31.88 -6.59 -9.73
N LEU A 238 -30.77 -5.95 -10.15
CA LEU A 238 -30.36 -4.67 -9.62
C LEU A 238 -31.30 -3.54 -10.04
N GLU A 239 -31.78 -3.57 -11.28
CA GLU A 239 -32.79 -2.63 -11.81
C GLU A 239 -34.12 -2.78 -11.09
N ALA A 240 -34.61 -4.01 -10.90
CA ALA A 240 -35.83 -4.31 -10.17
C ALA A 240 -35.79 -3.83 -8.72
N ARG A 241 -34.62 -3.81 -8.08
CA ARG A 241 -34.37 -3.29 -6.73
C ARG A 241 -34.12 -1.76 -6.71
N GLY A 242 -34.05 -1.11 -7.87
CA GLY A 242 -33.76 0.33 -7.98
C GLY A 242 -32.32 0.72 -7.54
N CYS A 243 -31.37 -0.24 -7.50
CA CYS A 243 -30.02 0.01 -7.01
C CYS A 243 -28.91 -0.11 -8.06
N PHE A 244 -29.27 -0.27 -9.34
CA PHE A 244 -28.28 -0.40 -10.41
C PHE A 244 -27.39 0.84 -10.55
N GLY A 245 -27.93 2.06 -10.32
CA GLY A 245 -27.14 3.30 -10.32
C GLY A 245 -26.06 3.29 -9.22
N ASN A 246 -26.41 2.84 -8.02
CA ASN A 246 -25.45 2.71 -6.90
C ASN A 246 -24.39 1.64 -7.20
N TYR A 247 -24.75 0.54 -7.84
CA TYR A 247 -23.81 -0.48 -8.28
C TYR A 247 -22.79 0.12 -9.27
N LEU A 248 -23.24 0.84 -10.30
CA LEU A 248 -22.35 1.47 -11.28
C LEU A 248 -21.43 2.52 -10.65
N ARG A 249 -21.94 3.31 -9.69
CA ARG A 249 -21.12 4.24 -8.91
C ARG A 249 -20.05 3.50 -8.12
N ASN A 250 -20.43 2.47 -7.37
CA ASN A 250 -19.50 1.70 -6.56
C ASN A 250 -18.44 1.01 -7.43
N LYS A 251 -18.85 0.49 -8.59
CA LYS A 251 -17.93 -0.10 -9.56
C LYS A 251 -16.86 0.91 -9.95
N LYS A 252 -17.22 2.11 -10.34
CA LYS A 252 -16.26 3.18 -10.69
C LYS A 252 -15.32 3.57 -9.56
N LEU A 253 -15.71 3.38 -8.30
CA LEU A 253 -14.90 3.76 -7.14
C LEU A 253 -14.00 2.63 -6.64
N ILE A 254 -14.39 1.36 -6.86
CA ILE A 254 -13.76 0.18 -6.26
C ILE A 254 -12.98 -0.65 -7.28
N ASP A 255 -13.52 -0.78 -8.50
CA ASP A 255 -12.87 -1.54 -9.58
C ASP A 255 -11.73 -0.72 -10.17
N MET A 256 -10.49 -1.15 -9.96
CA MET A 256 -9.31 -0.44 -10.46
C MET A 256 -9.24 -0.41 -11.99
N THR A 257 -9.98 -1.28 -12.69
CA THR A 257 -10.05 -1.25 -14.17
C THR A 257 -10.85 -0.06 -14.70
N GLU A 258 -11.59 0.63 -13.84
CA GLU A 258 -12.34 1.85 -14.16
C GLU A 258 -11.48 3.14 -14.09
N LEU A 259 -10.16 3.01 -13.89
CA LEU A 259 -9.22 4.14 -13.94
C LEU A 259 -9.37 4.86 -15.30
N PRO A 260 -9.62 6.20 -15.32
CA PRO A 260 -9.73 6.95 -16.56
C PRO A 260 -8.46 6.84 -17.42
N GLU A 261 -8.62 6.75 -18.73
CA GLU A 261 -7.49 6.63 -19.68
C GLU A 261 -6.52 7.80 -19.56
N GLU A 262 -7.00 9.01 -19.27
CA GLU A 262 -6.16 10.18 -19.06
C GLU A 262 -5.25 10.01 -17.84
N GLU A 263 -5.78 9.50 -16.72
CA GLU A 263 -5.01 9.27 -15.50
C GLU A 263 -4.01 8.12 -15.69
N PHE A 264 -4.43 7.05 -16.38
CA PHE A 264 -3.55 5.95 -16.75
C PHE A 264 -2.37 6.45 -17.61
N ALA A 265 -2.62 7.33 -18.57
CA ALA A 265 -1.59 7.91 -19.43
C ALA A 265 -0.62 8.80 -18.62
N LYS A 266 -1.12 9.66 -17.73
CA LYS A 266 -0.28 10.50 -16.84
C LYS A 266 0.64 9.65 -15.95
N ILE A 267 0.10 8.58 -15.37
CA ILE A 267 0.90 7.66 -14.53
C ILE A 267 1.94 6.94 -15.38
N SER A 268 1.56 6.47 -16.56
CA SER A 268 2.49 5.79 -17.48
C SER A 268 3.63 6.71 -17.93
N GLU A 269 3.36 7.98 -18.18
CA GLU A 269 4.37 8.98 -18.49
C GLU A 269 5.30 9.22 -17.30
N ALA A 270 4.75 9.37 -16.09
CA ALA A 270 5.53 9.54 -14.87
C ALA A 270 6.46 8.34 -14.59
N LEU A 271 5.98 7.11 -14.81
CA LEU A 271 6.78 5.89 -14.68
C LEU A 271 7.97 5.84 -15.67
N ASN A 272 7.75 6.32 -16.90
CA ASN A 272 8.78 6.34 -17.96
C ASN A 272 9.79 7.46 -17.79
N SER A 273 9.37 8.62 -17.27
CA SER A 273 10.21 9.81 -17.11
C SER A 273 10.86 9.91 -15.72
N CYS A 274 10.58 8.98 -14.82
CA CYS A 274 11.15 9.01 -13.46
C CYS A 274 12.62 8.66 -13.50
N ASP A 275 13.47 9.64 -13.22
CA ASP A 275 14.90 9.44 -13.01
C ASP A 275 15.13 8.85 -11.61
N THR A 276 16.21 8.06 -11.49
CA THR A 276 16.64 7.44 -10.24
C THR A 276 18.08 7.84 -9.93
N ALA A 277 18.37 8.01 -8.65
CA ALA A 277 19.73 8.23 -8.17
C ALA A 277 20.44 6.90 -7.86
N ASN A 278 21.72 6.96 -7.53
CA ASN A 278 22.47 5.83 -7.01
C ASN A 278 23.54 6.31 -6.02
N ASP A 279 23.08 6.86 -4.91
CA ASP A 279 23.91 7.34 -3.82
C ASP A 279 23.46 6.76 -2.49
N VAL A 280 23.46 5.44 -2.39
CA VAL A 280 23.00 4.71 -1.19
C VAL A 280 23.81 5.11 0.03
N HIS A 281 25.10 5.41 -0.14
CA HIS A 281 25.96 5.87 0.96
C HIS A 281 25.49 7.22 1.52
N GLY A 282 25.25 8.20 0.66
CA GLY A 282 24.72 9.52 1.06
C GLY A 282 23.35 9.40 1.75
N PHE A 283 22.49 8.47 1.32
CA PHE A 283 21.23 8.19 2.00
C PHE A 283 21.44 7.74 3.46
N LEU A 284 22.35 6.79 3.68
CA LEU A 284 22.62 6.26 5.02
C LEU A 284 23.29 7.32 5.91
N GLU A 285 24.17 8.15 5.36
CA GLU A 285 24.79 9.27 6.09
C GLU A 285 23.78 10.37 6.43
N TYR A 286 22.89 10.73 5.51
CA TYR A 286 21.86 11.74 5.72
C TYR A 286 21.01 11.44 6.96
N TYR A 287 20.61 10.18 7.15
CA TYR A 287 19.82 9.78 8.32
C TYR A 287 20.65 9.45 9.57
N SER A 288 21.98 9.47 9.50
CA SER A 288 22.87 9.05 10.62
C SER A 288 22.54 7.66 11.16
N TRP A 289 21.88 6.81 10.36
CA TRP A 289 21.51 5.44 10.74
C TRP A 289 22.69 4.46 10.87
N PRO A 290 23.93 4.74 10.40
CA PRO A 290 25.06 3.84 10.68
C PRO A 290 25.26 3.55 12.17
N SER A 291 24.86 4.49 13.04
CA SER A 291 24.86 4.26 14.50
C SER A 291 23.76 3.30 14.97
N MET A 292 22.70 3.11 14.18
CA MET A 292 21.58 2.19 14.44
C MET A 292 21.76 0.84 13.75
N MET A 293 22.70 0.73 12.81
CA MET A 293 22.98 -0.49 12.05
C MET A 293 24.29 -1.10 12.49
N SER A 294 24.35 -2.43 12.63
CA SER A 294 25.62 -3.14 12.69
C SER A 294 26.39 -2.94 11.37
N GLY A 295 27.72 -3.03 11.37
CA GLY A 295 28.52 -2.95 10.16
C GLY A 295 28.06 -3.93 9.08
N GLN A 296 27.72 -5.16 9.48
CA GLN A 296 27.17 -6.18 8.59
C GLN A 296 25.85 -5.75 7.95
N LYS A 297 24.91 -5.18 8.72
CA LYS A 297 23.62 -4.70 8.17
C LYS A 297 23.83 -3.55 7.18
N ARG A 298 24.79 -2.67 7.43
CA ARG A 298 25.15 -1.59 6.50
C ARG A 298 25.65 -2.13 5.17
N GLU A 299 26.55 -3.12 5.18
CA GLU A 299 27.02 -3.79 3.97
C GLU A 299 25.87 -4.47 3.23
N GLU A 300 24.99 -5.19 3.94
CA GLU A 300 23.80 -5.82 3.37
C GLU A 300 22.92 -4.80 2.65
N VAL A 301 22.72 -3.60 3.22
CA VAL A 301 21.95 -2.51 2.59
C VAL A 301 22.64 -2.02 1.31
N LEU A 302 23.93 -1.73 1.37
CA LEU A 302 24.69 -1.20 0.23
C LEU A 302 24.71 -2.19 -0.95
N PHE A 303 25.05 -3.44 -0.69
CA PHE A 303 25.14 -4.46 -1.74
C PHE A 303 23.77 -4.99 -2.17
N GLY A 304 22.82 -5.09 -1.23
CA GLY A 304 21.48 -5.58 -1.52
C GLY A 304 20.70 -4.68 -2.46
N ILE A 305 20.73 -3.36 -2.23
CA ILE A 305 20.06 -2.41 -3.12
C ILE A 305 20.70 -2.44 -4.51
N ALA A 306 22.03 -2.42 -4.59
CA ALA A 306 22.75 -2.49 -5.86
C ALA A 306 22.43 -3.78 -6.61
N GLY A 307 22.47 -4.94 -5.93
CA GLY A 307 22.20 -6.25 -6.53
C GLY A 307 20.78 -6.38 -7.08
N VAL A 308 19.76 -5.99 -6.31
CA VAL A 308 18.35 -6.04 -6.74
C VAL A 308 18.08 -5.11 -7.92
N CYS A 309 18.74 -3.95 -7.96
CA CYS A 309 18.60 -3.01 -9.06
C CYS A 309 19.55 -3.30 -10.24
N GLY A 310 20.34 -4.40 -10.20
CA GLY A 310 21.28 -4.75 -11.27
C GLY A 310 22.35 -3.70 -11.51
N LEU A 311 22.77 -3.00 -10.46
CA LEU A 311 23.82 -1.99 -10.48
C LEU A 311 25.15 -2.61 -10.02
N GLU A 312 26.26 -2.08 -10.49
CA GLU A 312 27.56 -2.44 -9.90
C GLU A 312 27.57 -1.97 -8.44
N GLY A 313 27.96 -2.86 -7.51
CA GLY A 313 28.06 -2.54 -6.10
C GLY A 313 28.99 -1.34 -5.86
N PRO A 314 28.75 -0.54 -4.80
CA PRO A 314 29.64 0.56 -4.47
C PRO A 314 31.06 0.04 -4.22
N SER A 315 32.06 0.74 -4.77
CA SER A 315 33.45 0.44 -4.43
C SER A 315 33.60 0.56 -2.91
N LEU A 316 34.15 -0.49 -2.29
CA LEU A 316 34.42 -0.52 -0.84
C LEU A 316 35.24 0.73 -0.48
N LEU A 317 34.59 1.70 0.16
CA LEU A 317 35.27 2.85 0.73
C LEU A 317 35.91 2.42 2.03
N GLU A 318 37.10 2.94 2.27
CA GLU A 318 37.92 2.69 3.46
C GLU A 318 37.10 2.80 4.74
N GLU A 319 37.25 1.80 5.63
CA GLU A 319 36.58 1.75 6.92
C GLU A 319 36.90 3.00 7.73
N PRO A 320 35.89 3.68 8.32
CA PRO A 320 36.20 4.65 9.37
C PRO A 320 36.67 3.90 10.62
N GLU A 321 37.82 4.28 11.15
CA GLU A 321 38.41 3.72 12.35
C GLU A 321 37.46 3.80 13.55
N ASN A 322 37.20 2.65 14.14
CA ASN A 322 36.66 2.34 15.48
C ASN A 322 35.99 3.46 16.28
N GLU A 323 34.66 3.40 16.40
CA GLU A 323 33.97 3.89 17.59
C GLU A 323 33.19 2.77 18.31
N THR A 324 33.32 2.80 19.63
CA THR A 324 32.98 1.76 20.59
C THR A 324 31.47 1.43 20.65
N LYS A 325 31.19 0.14 20.68
CA LYS A 325 29.87 -0.46 20.91
C LYS A 325 29.20 0.03 22.19
N SER A 326 27.91 0.38 22.10
CA SER A 326 27.00 0.41 23.25
C SER A 326 26.00 -0.75 23.15
N ASP A 327 26.00 -1.60 24.19
CA ASP A 327 25.27 -2.89 24.28
C ASP A 327 23.77 -2.75 24.63
N GLU A 328 23.07 -1.71 24.19
CA GLU A 328 21.70 -1.43 24.64
C GLU A 328 20.57 -2.00 23.75
N TRP A 329 20.85 -2.66 22.62
CA TRP A 329 19.84 -2.96 21.59
C TRP A 329 19.38 -4.42 21.47
N GLU A 330 19.90 -5.34 22.30
CA GLU A 330 19.48 -6.76 22.31
C GLU A 330 18.02 -7.02 22.78
N LYS A 331 17.23 -5.97 23.07
CA LYS A 331 15.88 -6.13 23.65
C LYS A 331 14.71 -6.06 22.65
N PHE A 332 14.97 -5.88 21.37
CA PHE A 332 13.88 -5.60 20.38
C PHE A 332 13.56 -6.72 19.42
N ASP A 333 14.21 -7.89 19.51
CA ASP A 333 13.98 -9.01 18.59
C ASP A 333 12.73 -9.87 18.88
N ASP A 334 11.94 -9.53 19.92
CA ASP A 334 10.80 -10.35 20.36
C ASP A 334 9.45 -9.58 20.24
N PHE A 335 9.14 -9.07 19.06
CA PHE A 335 7.80 -8.57 18.76
C PHE A 335 6.96 -9.66 18.07
N GLY A 336 6.41 -10.55 18.92
CA GLY A 336 5.42 -11.55 18.52
C GLY A 336 4.19 -10.94 17.85
N ASP A 337 3.54 -11.76 17.03
CA ASP A 337 2.32 -11.55 16.29
C ASP A 337 1.26 -10.68 17.00
N PHE A 338 1.14 -9.41 16.60
CA PHE A 338 -0.03 -8.60 16.92
C PHE A 338 -1.01 -8.60 15.76
N THR A 339 -2.03 -9.44 15.88
CA THR A 339 -3.23 -9.36 15.04
C THR A 339 -4.06 -8.17 15.50
N LEU A 340 -4.15 -7.12 14.68
CA LEU A 340 -5.15 -6.06 14.83
C LEU A 340 -6.50 -6.61 14.35
N GLU A 341 -7.42 -6.88 15.29
CA GLU A 341 -8.84 -7.07 14.97
C GLU A 341 -9.42 -5.71 14.56
N ALA A 342 -10.08 -5.70 13.38
CA ALA A 342 -10.75 -4.56 12.78
C ALA A 342 -12.16 -4.33 13.36
#